data_06bdce197928fb646ce10e4359614262
#
_entry.id   06bdce197928fb646ce10e4359614262
#
_cell.length_a   1.000
_cell.length_b   1.000
_cell.length_c   1.000
_cell.angle_alpha   90.00
_cell.angle_beta   90.00
_cell.angle_gamma   90.00
#
_symmetry.space_group_name_H-M   'P 1'
#
loop_
_entity.id
_entity.type
_entity.pdbx_description
1 polymer ?
#
loop_
_entity_poly.entity_id
_entity_poly.type
_entity_poly.pdbx_seq_one_letter_code
_entity_poly.pdbx_strand_id
1 'polypeptide(L)' 'MKGYYTVNGYRGLVDGTYVLFASEEDYYDSMTDEE' A
#
# COMPACT_ATOMS: atom_id res chain seq x y z
N MET A 1 1.53 4.55 8.32
CA MET A 1 0.99 4.05 7.07
C MET A 1 -0.41 3.53 7.25
N LYS A 2 -1.25 3.71 6.28
CA LYS A 2 -2.64 3.33 6.40
C LYS A 2 -3.04 2.47 5.23
N GLY A 3 -3.81 1.43 5.49
CA GLY A 3 -4.26 0.57 4.43
C GLY A 3 -5.14 -0.54 4.97
N TYR A 4 -5.69 -1.32 4.06
CA TYR A 4 -6.56 -2.42 4.46
C TYR A 4 -6.60 -3.44 3.33
N TYR A 5 -6.91 -4.69 3.70
CA TYR A 5 -6.99 -5.76 2.73
C TYR A 5 -8.35 -5.78 2.06
N THR A 6 -8.35 -6.12 0.78
CA THR A 6 -9.59 -6.26 0.01
C THR A 6 -9.53 -7.59 -0.74
N VAL A 7 -10.61 -7.91 -1.43
CA VAL A 7 -10.63 -9.15 -2.20
C VAL A 7 -9.64 -9.08 -3.36
N ASN A 8 -9.27 -7.89 -3.79
CA ASN A 8 -8.37 -7.73 -4.92
C ASN A 8 -6.92 -7.54 -4.50
N GLY A 9 -6.67 -7.40 -3.21
CA GLY A 9 -5.33 -7.19 -2.72
C GLY A 9 -5.32 -6.26 -1.53
N TYR A 10 -4.26 -5.48 -1.40
CA TYR A 10 -4.11 -4.57 -0.28
C TYR A 10 -4.17 -3.13 -0.78
N ARG A 11 -5.04 -2.34 -0.22
CA ARG A 11 -5.14 -0.93 -0.59
C ARG A 11 -4.40 -0.09 0.43
N GLY A 12 -3.36 0.58 -0.02
CA GLY A 12 -2.56 1.42 0.85
C GLY A 12 -2.69 2.88 0.47
N LEU A 13 -2.67 3.74 1.49
CA LEU A 13 -2.81 5.18 1.27
C LEU A 13 -1.48 5.76 0.83
N VAL A 14 -1.48 6.42 -0.33
CA VAL A 14 -0.29 7.05 -0.88
C VAL A 14 -0.67 8.46 -1.32
N ASP A 15 -0.06 9.46 -0.69
CA ASP A 15 -0.32 10.86 -1.06
C ASP A 15 -1.79 11.20 -1.02
N GLY A 16 -2.50 10.69 -0.05
CA GLY A 16 -3.92 10.99 0.08
C GLY A 16 -4.81 10.21 -0.85
N THR A 17 -4.26 9.23 -1.56
CA THR A 17 -5.03 8.42 -2.49
C THR A 17 -4.73 6.95 -2.22
N TYR A 18 -5.76 6.12 -2.22
CA TYR A 18 -5.55 4.69 -2.02
C TYR A 18 -5.12 4.04 -3.32
N VAL A 19 -4.08 3.24 -3.24
CA VAL A 19 -3.54 2.53 -4.38
C VAL A 19 -3.60 1.04 -4.07
N LEU A 20 -3.98 0.23 -5.05
CA LEU A 20 -4.09 -1.20 -4.88
C LEU A 20 -2.74 -1.86 -5.07
N PHE A 21 -2.33 -2.64 -4.09
CA PHE A 21 -1.08 -3.40 -4.15
C PHE A 21 -1.40 -4.88 -4.06
N ALA A 22 -0.45 -5.70 -4.48
CA ALA A 22 -0.64 -7.14 -4.42
C ALA A 22 -0.74 -7.61 -2.98
N SER A 23 0.02 -6.99 -2.07
CA SER A 23 -0.01 -7.35 -0.67
C SER A 23 0.49 -6.18 0.15
N GLU A 24 0.34 -6.31 1.48
CA GLU A 24 0.82 -5.28 2.39
C GLU A 24 2.33 -5.12 2.27
N GLU A 25 3.02 -6.20 2.03
CA GLU A 25 4.46 -6.14 1.90
C GLU A 25 4.86 -5.29 0.71
N ASP A 26 4.14 -5.42 -0.38
CA ASP A 26 4.40 -4.59 -1.55
C ASP A 26 4.19 -3.11 -1.23
N TYR A 27 3.16 -2.83 -0.46
CA TYR A 27 2.88 -1.45 -0.06
C TYR A 27 4.02 -0.89 0.78
N TYR A 28 4.45 -1.64 1.79
CA TYR A 28 5.53 -1.18 2.65
C TYR A 28 6.82 -1.01 1.88
N ASP A 29 7.09 -1.94 0.98
CA ASP A 29 8.30 -1.89 0.17
C ASP A 29 8.32 -0.61 -0.66
N SER A 30 7.18 -0.25 -1.21
CA SER A 30 7.06 0.95 -2.00
C SER A 30 7.25 2.20 -1.16
N MET A 31 6.81 2.15 0.10
CA MET A 31 6.85 3.34 0.95
C MET A 31 8.19 3.54 1.62
N THR A 32 9.08 2.56 1.60
CA THR A 32 10.34 2.68 2.29
C THR A 32 11.47 3.02 1.35
N ASP A 33 11.17 3.57 0.21
CA ASP A 33 12.21 3.78 -0.76
C ASP A 33 13.02 5.02 -0.47
N GLU A 34 12.64 5.87 0.40
CA GLU A 34 13.35 7.04 0.57
C GLU A 34 14.57 6.83 1.28
N GLU A 35 15.19 6.86 1.28
CA GLU A 35 16.27 6.75 1.83
C GLU A 35 16.81 7.39 2.15
#